data_9b49e0acb335afa628e4ae5f3cbfefc6
#
_entry.id   9b49e0acb335afa628e4ae5f3cbfefc6
#
_cell.length_a   1.000
_cell.length_b   1.000
_cell.length_c   1.000
_cell.angle_alpha   90.00
_cell.angle_beta   90.00
_cell.angle_gamma   90.00
#
_symmetry.space_group_name_H-M   'P 1'
#
loop_
_entity.id
_entity.type
_entity.pdbx_description
1 polymer ?
#
loop_
_entity_poly.entity_id
_entity_poly.type
_entity_poly.pdbx_seq_one_letter_code
_entity_poly.pdbx_strand_id
1 'polypeptide(L)'
;KLLHVGRGDFGELLAKLEEQYGIDETKANAEVKEYDVIVAGGGPAGVSAAIYSARKGLRVAIVAERIGGQVKETVGIENLISVPETTGNELADNLKTHLLRYPVDLLEHRKVEKVEVVGKQKQITTSVGEKFLAPALIIATGASWRKLNVPGEAEYIGRGVAFCPHCDGPFYKGKHVAVVGGGNSGIEAAIDLAGICSKVTVFEFMDELKADSVLQDRLKSLPNVEVFVSSQTTEVIGNGDKLTALRIKDRKTEEERLVELDGVFVQIGLSANSSVFRDIVETNRPGEIMIDAHCRTNVTGIYAAGDVSTVPYKQIIISMGEGAKAALSAFDDRVRGII
;
A
#
# COMPACT_ATOMS: atom_id res chain seq x y z
N LYS A 1 18.74 21.51 11.70
CA LYS A 1 18.33 20.43 10.79
C LYS A 1 17.21 20.95 9.90
N LEU A 2 17.33 20.79 8.58
CA LEU A 2 16.32 21.28 7.65
C LEU A 2 15.07 20.39 7.77
N LEU A 3 13.95 20.96 8.15
CA LEU A 3 12.69 20.21 8.37
C LEU A 3 11.85 20.10 7.12
N HIS A 4 12.00 21.09 6.21
CA HIS A 4 11.21 21.13 4.98
C HIS A 4 11.97 21.86 3.85
N VAL A 5 11.80 21.41 2.60
CA VAL A 5 12.33 22.06 1.38
C VAL A 5 11.17 22.19 0.39
N GLY A 6 10.78 23.42 0.06
CA GLY A 6 9.75 23.72 -0.92
C GLY A 6 8.47 24.38 -0.34
N ARG A 7 7.43 24.55 -1.18
CA ARG A 7 6.10 25.01 -0.74
C ARG A 7 5.37 23.84 -0.09
N GLY A 8 5.53 23.67 1.21
CA GLY A 8 4.84 22.63 1.97
C GLY A 8 3.46 23.06 2.45
N ASP A 9 2.58 22.10 2.64
CA ASP A 9 1.35 22.28 3.39
C ASP A 9 1.72 22.60 4.86
N PHE A 10 1.08 23.60 5.44
CA PHE A 10 1.29 24.00 6.83
C PHE A 10 1.03 22.85 7.80
N GLY A 11 0.05 21.99 7.51
CA GLY A 11 -0.26 20.80 8.28
C GLY A 11 0.88 19.77 8.28
N GLU A 12 1.54 19.54 7.13
CA GLU A 12 2.70 18.66 7.02
C GLU A 12 3.89 19.21 7.84
N LEU A 13 4.13 20.51 7.79
CA LEU A 13 5.19 21.15 8.57
C LEU A 13 4.92 21.03 10.06
N LEU A 14 3.66 21.27 10.48
CA LEU A 14 3.26 21.17 11.88
C LEU A 14 3.43 19.72 12.39
N ALA A 15 3.00 18.70 11.62
CA ALA A 15 3.16 17.31 11.99
C ALA A 15 4.65 16.92 12.15
N LYS A 16 5.53 17.39 11.26
CA LYS A 16 6.99 17.17 11.36
C LYS A 16 7.60 17.89 12.58
N LEU A 17 7.09 19.06 12.94
CA LEU A 17 7.51 19.77 14.14
C LEU A 17 7.07 19.02 15.41
N GLU A 18 5.84 18.55 15.45
CA GLU A 18 5.30 17.77 16.57
C GLU A 18 6.07 16.43 16.73
N GLU A 19 6.40 15.74 15.62
CA GLU A 19 7.22 14.53 15.64
C GLU A 19 8.66 14.80 16.16
N GLN A 20 9.25 15.93 15.81
CA GLN A 20 10.65 16.22 16.17
C GLN A 20 10.81 16.84 17.57
N TYR A 21 9.85 17.64 18.05
CA TYR A 21 9.94 18.42 19.29
C TYR A 21 8.96 17.95 20.37
N GLY A 22 8.19 16.92 20.10
CA GLY A 22 7.18 16.39 21.00
C GLY A 22 5.81 17.04 20.83
N ILE A 23 4.83 16.36 21.40
CA ILE A 23 3.42 16.77 21.37
C ILE A 23 3.19 17.83 22.45
N ASP A 24 2.41 18.85 22.15
CA ASP A 24 1.89 19.76 23.15
C ASP A 24 1.02 18.97 24.15
N GLU A 25 1.45 18.89 25.42
CA GLU A 25 0.76 18.13 26.49
C GLU A 25 -0.70 18.59 26.66
N THR A 26 -1.04 19.81 26.24
CA THR A 26 -2.43 20.31 26.25
C THR A 26 -3.32 19.57 25.27
N LYS A 27 -2.76 19.04 24.17
CA LYS A 27 -3.50 18.19 23.19
C LYS A 27 -3.69 16.77 23.69
N ALA A 28 -2.76 16.22 24.45
CA ALA A 28 -2.86 14.90 25.05
C ALA A 28 -4.01 14.78 26.07
N ASN A 29 -4.43 15.88 26.65
CA ASN A 29 -5.57 16.01 27.57
C ASN A 29 -6.86 16.52 26.88
N ALA A 30 -6.89 16.62 25.56
CA ALA A 30 -8.07 17.05 24.83
C ALA A 30 -9.25 16.07 25.02
N GLU A 31 -10.45 16.62 25.01
CA GLU A 31 -11.70 15.85 25.09
C GLU A 31 -11.76 14.76 24.02
N VAL A 32 -12.10 13.53 24.41
CA VAL A 32 -12.25 12.40 23.49
C VAL A 32 -13.43 12.68 22.55
N LYS A 33 -13.16 12.81 21.26
CA LYS A 33 -14.21 13.05 20.27
C LYS A 33 -14.84 11.72 19.86
N GLU A 34 -16.17 11.74 19.77
CA GLU A 34 -16.96 10.55 19.42
C GLU A 34 -17.49 10.63 18.00
N TYR A 35 -17.41 9.50 17.31
CA TYR A 35 -17.92 9.29 15.96
C TYR A 35 -18.78 8.01 15.90
N ASP A 36 -19.50 7.83 14.81
CA ASP A 36 -20.19 6.59 14.52
C ASP A 36 -19.26 5.59 13.83
N VAL A 37 -18.33 6.10 13.02
CA VAL A 37 -17.31 5.32 12.30
C VAL A 37 -15.98 6.10 12.29
N ILE A 38 -14.90 5.41 12.62
CA ILE A 38 -13.54 5.89 12.38
C ILE A 38 -12.93 5.06 11.26
N VAL A 39 -12.33 5.73 10.29
CA VAL A 39 -11.58 5.10 9.20
C VAL A 39 -10.10 5.37 9.39
N ALA A 40 -9.28 4.33 9.49
CA ALA A 40 -7.84 4.42 9.60
C ALA A 40 -7.20 4.19 8.22
N GLY A 41 -6.69 5.25 7.61
CA GLY A 41 -6.04 5.22 6.29
C GLY A 41 -6.78 6.02 5.22
N GLY A 42 -6.02 6.79 4.43
CA GLY A 42 -6.54 7.73 3.41
C GLY A 42 -6.38 7.25 1.98
N GLY A 43 -6.09 5.98 1.75
CA GLY A 43 -6.04 5.38 0.42
C GLY A 43 -7.42 5.19 -0.22
N PRO A 44 -7.51 4.59 -1.43
CA PRO A 44 -8.77 4.37 -2.13
C PRO A 44 -9.83 3.63 -1.30
N ALA A 45 -9.42 2.63 -0.50
CA ALA A 45 -10.32 1.90 0.39
C ALA A 45 -10.88 2.82 1.50
N GLY A 46 -10.00 3.59 2.16
CA GLY A 46 -10.41 4.47 3.25
C GLY A 46 -11.31 5.60 2.81
N VAL A 47 -10.99 6.25 1.69
CA VAL A 47 -11.84 7.31 1.11
C VAL A 47 -13.21 6.76 0.72
N SER A 48 -13.24 5.58 0.08
CA SER A 48 -14.50 4.91 -0.26
C SER A 48 -15.31 4.59 0.99
N ALA A 49 -14.68 4.02 2.02
CA ALA A 49 -15.35 3.70 3.29
C ALA A 49 -15.92 4.95 3.96
N ALA A 50 -15.16 6.03 4.02
CA ALA A 50 -15.62 7.29 4.62
C ALA A 50 -16.80 7.90 3.87
N ILE A 51 -16.75 7.95 2.53
CA ILE A 51 -17.85 8.46 1.70
C ILE A 51 -19.11 7.62 1.88
N TYR A 52 -19.01 6.28 1.81
CA TYR A 52 -20.18 5.41 1.97
C TYR A 52 -20.79 5.49 3.37
N SER A 53 -19.97 5.63 4.41
CA SER A 53 -20.45 5.84 5.78
C SER A 53 -21.15 7.19 5.93
N ALA A 54 -20.57 8.27 5.43
CA ALA A 54 -21.16 9.61 5.48
C ALA A 54 -22.49 9.70 4.71
N ARG A 55 -22.58 9.00 3.57
CA ARG A 55 -23.84 8.90 2.78
C ARG A 55 -24.98 8.17 3.52
N LYS A 56 -24.66 7.41 4.55
CA LYS A 56 -25.64 6.80 5.48
C LYS A 56 -26.02 7.72 6.65
N GLY A 57 -25.52 8.97 6.66
CA GLY A 57 -25.80 9.93 7.71
C GLY A 57 -24.99 9.71 8.99
N LEU A 58 -23.92 8.91 8.92
CA LEU A 58 -23.06 8.64 10.07
C LEU A 58 -22.05 9.77 10.26
N ARG A 59 -21.69 10.07 11.52
CA ARG A 59 -20.56 10.94 11.85
C ARG A 59 -19.27 10.16 11.64
N VAL A 60 -18.43 10.63 10.72
CA VAL A 60 -17.24 9.91 10.26
C VAL A 60 -16.00 10.75 10.48
N ALA A 61 -14.96 10.15 11.06
CA ALA A 61 -13.59 10.65 11.00
C ALA A 61 -12.73 9.72 10.11
N ILE A 62 -11.87 10.33 9.29
CA ILE A 62 -10.83 9.61 8.57
C ILE A 62 -9.46 10.10 9.06
N VAL A 63 -8.65 9.18 9.57
CA VAL A 63 -7.30 9.44 10.09
C VAL A 63 -6.28 8.92 9.10
N ALA A 64 -5.45 9.80 8.55
CA ALA A 64 -4.51 9.44 7.52
C ALA A 64 -3.23 10.30 7.56
N GLU A 65 -2.11 9.73 7.16
CA GLU A 65 -0.90 10.51 6.92
C GLU A 65 -1.09 11.43 5.70
N ARG A 66 -1.72 10.91 4.65
CA ARG A 66 -2.05 11.64 3.40
C ARG A 66 -3.24 10.99 2.71
N ILE A 67 -4.03 11.76 1.99
CA ILE A 67 -5.05 11.22 1.08
C ILE A 67 -4.39 10.71 -0.22
N GLY A 68 -4.91 9.61 -0.73
CA GLY A 68 -4.37 8.86 -1.87
C GLY A 68 -3.48 7.70 -1.45
N GLY A 69 -2.82 7.77 -0.29
CA GLY A 69 -1.93 6.70 0.19
C GLY A 69 -0.83 6.36 -0.83
N GLN A 70 -0.63 5.08 -1.09
CA GLN A 70 0.39 4.56 -2.02
C GLN A 70 0.12 4.91 -3.49
N VAL A 71 -1.13 5.24 -3.86
CA VAL A 71 -1.48 5.66 -5.23
C VAL A 71 -0.62 6.85 -5.69
N LYS A 72 -0.25 7.76 -4.79
CA LYS A 72 0.63 8.91 -5.11
C LYS A 72 2.02 8.53 -5.63
N GLU A 73 2.45 7.31 -5.42
CA GLU A 73 3.75 6.80 -5.91
C GLU A 73 3.65 6.22 -7.32
N THR A 74 2.43 6.13 -7.88
CA THR A 74 2.18 5.63 -9.24
C THR A 74 2.20 6.77 -10.24
N VAL A 75 2.98 6.64 -11.31
CA VAL A 75 3.14 7.69 -12.34
C VAL A 75 1.94 7.72 -13.27
N GLY A 76 1.55 6.58 -13.84
CA GLY A 76 0.42 6.43 -14.75
C GLY A 76 -0.55 5.37 -14.28
N ILE A 77 -1.84 5.61 -14.44
CA ILE A 77 -2.93 4.69 -14.08
C ILE A 77 -3.88 4.60 -15.26
N GLU A 78 -3.96 3.42 -15.89
CA GLU A 78 -4.81 3.14 -17.05
C GLU A 78 -5.81 1.99 -16.79
N ASN A 79 -5.74 1.38 -15.61
CA ASN A 79 -6.54 0.22 -15.23
C ASN A 79 -7.68 0.54 -14.24
N LEU A 80 -8.00 1.82 -14.04
CA LEU A 80 -9.15 2.22 -13.24
C LEU A 80 -10.37 2.39 -14.16
N ILE A 81 -11.34 1.49 -14.02
CA ILE A 81 -12.55 1.49 -14.87
C ILE A 81 -13.27 2.84 -14.81
N SER A 82 -13.65 3.37 -15.97
CA SER A 82 -14.26 4.71 -16.18
C SER A 82 -13.25 5.88 -16.17
N VAL A 83 -11.97 5.62 -15.89
CA VAL A 83 -10.89 6.62 -15.99
C VAL A 83 -9.84 6.06 -16.96
N PRO A 84 -9.90 6.42 -18.26
CA PRO A 84 -9.01 5.83 -19.28
C PRO A 84 -7.54 6.04 -18.99
N GLU A 85 -7.18 7.22 -18.48
CA GLU A 85 -5.81 7.59 -18.11
C GLU A 85 -5.85 8.64 -16.98
N THR A 86 -4.98 8.50 -15.99
CA THR A 86 -4.74 9.50 -14.95
C THR A 86 -3.36 9.28 -14.31
N THR A 87 -2.96 10.20 -13.44
CA THR A 87 -1.77 10.03 -12.62
C THR A 87 -2.15 9.73 -11.16
N GLY A 88 -1.22 9.17 -10.39
CA GLY A 88 -1.46 8.90 -8.97
C GLY A 88 -1.77 10.17 -8.18
N ASN A 89 -1.11 11.29 -8.49
CA ASN A 89 -1.39 12.58 -7.83
C ASN A 89 -2.77 13.12 -8.19
N GLU A 90 -3.15 13.09 -9.48
CA GLU A 90 -4.45 13.53 -9.93
C GLU A 90 -5.59 12.69 -9.33
N LEU A 91 -5.41 11.36 -9.30
CA LEU A 91 -6.38 10.49 -8.63
C LEU A 91 -6.50 10.79 -7.13
N ALA A 92 -5.38 11.03 -6.45
CA ALA A 92 -5.40 11.39 -5.03
C ALA A 92 -6.13 12.72 -4.76
N ASP A 93 -5.92 13.72 -5.62
CA ASP A 93 -6.61 15.01 -5.53
C ASP A 93 -8.11 14.87 -5.83
N ASN A 94 -8.49 14.04 -6.78
CA ASN A 94 -9.88 13.70 -7.09
C ASN A 94 -10.54 12.98 -5.92
N LEU A 95 -9.87 12.02 -5.29
CA LEU A 95 -10.34 11.34 -4.08
C LEU A 95 -10.57 12.33 -2.93
N LYS A 96 -9.63 13.23 -2.69
CA LYS A 96 -9.74 14.27 -1.66
C LYS A 96 -10.91 15.22 -1.95
N THR A 97 -11.01 15.68 -3.19
CA THR A 97 -12.09 16.57 -3.64
C THR A 97 -13.47 15.92 -3.47
N HIS A 98 -13.58 14.61 -3.79
CA HIS A 98 -14.82 13.86 -3.61
C HIS A 98 -15.16 13.68 -2.13
N LEU A 99 -14.18 13.32 -1.30
CA LEU A 99 -14.35 13.17 0.15
C LEU A 99 -14.88 14.44 0.80
N LEU A 100 -14.31 15.59 0.47
CA LEU A 100 -14.68 16.90 1.04
C LEU A 100 -16.07 17.40 0.64
N ARG A 101 -16.79 16.72 -0.26
CA ARG A 101 -18.21 16.97 -0.53
C ARG A 101 -19.15 16.44 0.54
N TYR A 102 -18.65 15.64 1.47
CA TYR A 102 -19.40 15.04 2.55
C TYR A 102 -18.93 15.59 3.91
N PRO A 103 -19.77 15.60 4.93
CA PRO A 103 -19.41 16.02 6.28
C PRO A 103 -18.57 14.95 6.97
N VAL A 104 -17.30 14.83 6.56
CA VAL A 104 -16.31 13.92 7.11
C VAL A 104 -15.22 14.75 7.77
N ASP A 105 -14.88 14.42 9.02
CA ASP A 105 -13.73 15.02 9.69
C ASP A 105 -12.46 14.40 9.15
N LEU A 106 -11.75 15.17 8.32
CA LEU A 106 -10.49 14.75 7.71
C LEU A 106 -9.31 15.15 8.60
N LEU A 107 -8.64 14.13 9.16
CA LEU A 107 -7.48 14.25 10.04
C LEU A 107 -6.23 13.81 9.29
N GLU A 108 -5.70 14.68 8.42
CA GLU A 108 -4.45 14.47 7.69
C GLU A 108 -3.22 14.67 8.59
N HIS A 109 -2.07 14.16 8.13
CA HIS A 109 -0.80 14.18 8.84
C HIS A 109 -0.87 13.49 10.21
N ARG A 110 -1.70 12.46 10.31
CA ARG A 110 -1.92 11.66 11.52
C ARG A 110 -1.73 10.19 11.20
N LYS A 111 -1.01 9.49 12.09
CA LYS A 111 -0.96 8.03 12.13
C LYS A 111 -1.81 7.53 13.29
N VAL A 112 -2.44 6.39 13.12
CA VAL A 112 -2.96 5.63 14.27
C VAL A 112 -1.79 4.92 14.93
N GLU A 113 -1.51 5.24 16.20
CA GLU A 113 -0.43 4.62 16.97
C GLU A 113 -0.92 3.57 17.94
N LYS A 114 -2.14 3.72 18.42
CA LYS A 114 -2.73 2.78 19.36
C LYS A 114 -4.21 2.59 19.10
N VAL A 115 -4.67 1.36 19.28
CA VAL A 115 -6.10 1.01 19.27
C VAL A 115 -6.41 0.21 20.52
N GLU A 116 -7.54 0.51 21.15
CA GLU A 116 -8.04 -0.18 22.35
C GLU A 116 -9.53 -0.48 22.16
N VAL A 117 -9.94 -1.68 22.56
CA VAL A 117 -11.35 -2.06 22.62
C VAL A 117 -11.88 -1.78 24.01
N VAL A 118 -12.78 -0.82 24.13
CA VAL A 118 -13.38 -0.39 25.39
C VAL A 118 -14.88 -0.73 25.38
N GLY A 119 -15.22 -1.89 25.84
CA GLY A 119 -16.58 -2.41 25.69
C GLY A 119 -16.99 -2.58 24.22
N LYS A 120 -18.07 -1.93 23.80
CA LYS A 120 -18.47 -1.90 22.40
C LYS A 120 -17.72 -0.85 21.56
N GLN A 121 -17.00 0.06 22.19
CA GLN A 121 -16.30 1.16 21.52
C GLN A 121 -14.86 0.76 21.15
N LYS A 122 -14.32 1.40 20.11
CA LYS A 122 -12.93 1.33 19.68
C LYS A 122 -12.33 2.71 19.87
N GLN A 123 -11.36 2.81 20.77
CA GLN A 123 -10.60 4.02 20.97
C GLN A 123 -9.33 3.96 20.14
N ILE A 124 -9.10 4.97 19.33
CA ILE A 124 -7.82 5.15 18.66
C ILE A 124 -7.06 6.33 19.29
N THR A 125 -5.73 6.21 19.33
CA THR A 125 -4.83 7.30 19.67
C THR A 125 -3.95 7.58 18.46
N THR A 126 -3.81 8.84 18.09
CA THR A 126 -3.01 9.27 16.95
C THR A 126 -1.57 9.60 17.37
N SER A 127 -0.67 9.73 16.40
CA SER A 127 0.74 10.13 16.57
C SER A 127 0.92 11.49 17.24
N VAL A 128 -0.10 12.31 17.28
CA VAL A 128 -0.11 13.62 17.98
C VAL A 128 -0.90 13.58 19.29
N GLY A 129 -1.21 12.38 19.79
CA GLY A 129 -1.84 12.18 21.10
C GLY A 129 -3.37 12.41 21.14
N GLU A 130 -4.01 12.76 20.03
CA GLU A 130 -5.47 12.91 19.95
C GLU A 130 -6.16 11.56 20.14
N LYS A 131 -7.30 11.56 20.83
CA LYS A 131 -8.10 10.35 21.09
C LYS A 131 -9.48 10.45 20.47
N PHE A 132 -9.88 9.39 19.79
CA PHE A 132 -11.17 9.29 19.13
C PHE A 132 -11.84 7.97 19.49
N LEU A 133 -13.17 7.99 19.61
CA LEU A 133 -13.97 6.84 20.04
C LEU A 133 -15.11 6.59 19.03
N ALA A 134 -15.30 5.34 18.62
CA ALA A 134 -16.41 4.93 17.78
C ALA A 134 -16.79 3.47 18.00
N PRO A 135 -18.06 3.08 17.79
CA PRO A 135 -18.47 1.67 17.79
C PRO A 135 -17.90 0.90 16.58
N ALA A 136 -17.63 1.58 15.46
CA ALA A 136 -17.06 0.98 14.26
C ALA A 136 -15.68 1.58 13.92
N LEU A 137 -14.70 0.70 13.69
CA LEU A 137 -13.38 1.01 13.14
C LEU A 137 -13.19 0.29 11.81
N ILE A 138 -12.89 1.02 10.73
CA ILE A 138 -12.53 0.45 9.43
C ILE A 138 -11.04 0.67 9.20
N ILE A 139 -10.28 -0.41 9.16
CA ILE A 139 -8.83 -0.41 8.93
C ILE A 139 -8.60 -0.46 7.41
N ALA A 140 -8.04 0.61 6.86
CA ALA A 140 -7.75 0.80 5.44
C ALA A 140 -6.34 1.37 5.22
N THR A 141 -5.39 0.95 6.06
CA THR A 141 -4.01 1.46 6.10
C THR A 141 -3.14 0.97 4.94
N GLY A 142 -3.67 0.05 4.13
CA GLY A 142 -3.01 -0.44 2.94
C GLY A 142 -1.79 -1.32 3.25
N ALA A 143 -0.89 -1.39 2.29
CA ALA A 143 0.35 -2.14 2.38
C ALA A 143 1.50 -1.34 1.76
N SER A 144 2.72 -1.74 2.07
CA SER A 144 3.94 -1.11 1.55
C SER A 144 4.79 -2.14 0.85
N TRP A 145 5.26 -1.83 -0.36
CA TRP A 145 6.22 -2.66 -1.05
C TRP A 145 7.55 -2.68 -0.30
N ARG A 146 8.12 -3.87 -0.16
CA ARG A 146 9.49 -4.00 0.31
C ARG A 146 10.44 -3.49 -0.77
N LYS A 147 11.35 -2.63 -0.37
CA LYS A 147 12.37 -2.05 -1.23
C LYS A 147 13.67 -2.86 -1.14
N LEU A 148 14.48 -2.81 -2.19
CA LEU A 148 15.83 -3.39 -2.18
C LEU A 148 16.75 -2.63 -1.23
N ASN A 149 16.48 -1.32 -1.05
CA ASN A 149 17.30 -0.38 -0.27
C ASN A 149 18.75 -0.29 -0.77
N VAL A 150 18.90 -0.26 -2.08
CA VAL A 150 20.19 -0.12 -2.77
C VAL A 150 20.32 1.26 -3.40
N PRO A 151 21.56 1.74 -3.66
CA PRO A 151 21.80 2.99 -4.38
C PRO A 151 21.03 3.04 -5.70
N GLY A 152 20.46 4.20 -6.03
CA GLY A 152 19.68 4.44 -7.25
C GLY A 152 18.24 3.98 -7.22
N GLU A 153 17.84 3.04 -6.33
CA GLU A 153 16.45 2.53 -6.31
C GLU A 153 15.45 3.67 -6.13
N ALA A 154 15.62 4.49 -5.08
CA ALA A 154 14.69 5.57 -4.77
C ALA A 154 14.64 6.65 -5.87
N GLU A 155 15.75 6.89 -6.57
CA GLU A 155 15.84 7.86 -7.64
C GLU A 155 15.02 7.45 -8.86
N TYR A 156 15.00 6.14 -9.19
CA TYR A 156 14.37 5.64 -10.41
C TYR A 156 12.99 4.99 -10.18
N ILE A 157 12.39 5.10 -8.99
CA ILE A 157 10.98 4.71 -8.78
C ILE A 157 10.07 5.49 -9.74
N GLY A 158 9.25 4.76 -10.53
CA GLY A 158 8.40 5.31 -11.58
C GLY A 158 9.15 5.72 -12.86
N ARG A 159 10.48 5.59 -12.87
CA ARG A 159 11.35 5.87 -14.04
C ARG A 159 12.23 4.67 -14.40
N GLY A 160 11.67 3.47 -14.26
CA GLY A 160 12.36 2.22 -14.52
C GLY A 160 12.33 1.23 -13.35
N VAL A 161 12.16 1.69 -12.11
CA VAL A 161 11.86 0.84 -10.96
C VAL A 161 10.37 0.81 -10.72
N ALA A 162 9.76 -0.37 -10.75
CA ALA A 162 8.34 -0.63 -10.60
C ALA A 162 8.08 -1.73 -9.55
N PHE A 163 6.87 -1.75 -9.00
CA PHE A 163 6.45 -2.73 -7.99
C PHE A 163 5.18 -3.50 -8.39
N CYS A 164 4.41 -3.02 -9.37
CA CYS A 164 3.15 -3.63 -9.77
C CYS A 164 3.21 -4.05 -11.25
N PRO A 165 3.37 -5.36 -11.57
CA PRO A 165 3.39 -5.84 -12.94
C PRO A 165 2.11 -5.54 -13.72
N HIS A 166 0.95 -5.67 -13.07
CA HIS A 166 -0.34 -5.38 -13.69
C HIS A 166 -0.58 -3.89 -13.97
N CYS A 167 0.08 -3.00 -13.19
CA CYS A 167 -0.05 -1.55 -13.35
C CYS A 167 0.93 -1.03 -14.40
N ASP A 168 2.21 -1.41 -14.25
CA ASP A 168 3.32 -0.81 -14.98
C ASP A 168 3.78 -1.67 -16.16
N GLY A 169 3.45 -2.97 -16.17
CA GLY A 169 3.88 -3.92 -17.20
C GLY A 169 3.61 -3.45 -18.64
N PRO A 170 2.42 -2.92 -18.98
CA PRO A 170 2.11 -2.43 -20.32
C PRO A 170 3.09 -1.40 -20.87
N PHE A 171 3.69 -0.54 -20.01
CA PHE A 171 4.69 0.46 -20.43
C PHE A 171 6.04 -0.14 -20.86
N TYR A 172 6.24 -1.43 -20.58
CA TYR A 172 7.45 -2.18 -20.94
C TYR A 172 7.26 -3.15 -22.10
N LYS A 173 6.18 -2.99 -22.87
CA LYS A 173 5.91 -3.82 -24.05
C LYS A 173 7.11 -3.83 -25.02
N GLY A 174 7.59 -5.02 -25.37
CA GLY A 174 8.71 -5.23 -26.27
C GLY A 174 10.08 -4.87 -25.72
N LYS A 175 10.20 -4.51 -24.42
CA LYS A 175 11.46 -4.14 -23.76
C LYS A 175 12.06 -5.32 -22.99
N HIS A 176 13.32 -5.15 -22.55
CA HIS A 176 13.97 -6.07 -21.62
C HIS A 176 13.75 -5.58 -20.19
N VAL A 177 13.18 -6.43 -19.35
CA VAL A 177 12.94 -6.13 -17.93
C VAL A 177 13.55 -7.18 -17.01
N ALA A 178 13.83 -6.78 -15.77
CA ALA A 178 14.16 -7.69 -14.70
C ALA A 178 12.99 -7.84 -13.71
N VAL A 179 12.91 -9.00 -13.07
CA VAL A 179 12.11 -9.24 -11.86
C VAL A 179 13.08 -9.64 -10.74
N VAL A 180 13.03 -8.93 -9.62
CA VAL A 180 13.82 -9.28 -8.44
C VAL A 180 12.91 -9.93 -7.41
N GLY A 181 13.13 -11.21 -7.15
CA GLY A 181 12.38 -12.06 -6.24
C GLY A 181 11.87 -13.34 -6.90
N GLY A 182 12.11 -14.48 -6.28
CA GLY A 182 11.80 -15.84 -6.78
C GLY A 182 10.72 -16.57 -5.97
N GLY A 183 9.90 -15.85 -5.19
CA GLY A 183 8.68 -16.38 -4.59
C GLY A 183 7.51 -16.36 -5.58
N ASN A 184 6.30 -16.81 -5.15
CA ASN A 184 5.11 -16.88 -6.00
C ASN A 184 4.86 -15.56 -6.75
N SER A 185 4.81 -14.44 -6.04
CA SER A 185 4.55 -13.12 -6.66
C SER A 185 5.59 -12.73 -7.71
N GLY A 186 6.87 -13.06 -7.48
CA GLY A 186 7.94 -12.76 -8.44
C GLY A 186 7.84 -13.63 -9.69
N ILE A 187 7.52 -14.91 -9.53
CA ILE A 187 7.40 -15.82 -10.66
C ILE A 187 6.11 -15.56 -11.45
N GLU A 188 4.99 -15.26 -10.79
CA GLU A 188 3.76 -14.79 -11.45
C GLU A 188 4.01 -13.50 -12.25
N ALA A 189 4.69 -12.52 -11.64
CA ALA A 189 5.11 -11.30 -12.33
C ALA A 189 5.97 -11.56 -13.56
N ALA A 190 6.93 -12.47 -13.47
CA ALA A 190 7.80 -12.83 -14.59
C ALA A 190 7.02 -13.52 -15.71
N ILE A 191 6.05 -14.38 -15.39
CA ILE A 191 5.17 -15.05 -16.37
C ILE A 191 4.30 -14.00 -17.09
N ASP A 192 3.68 -13.08 -16.37
CA ASP A 192 2.84 -12.02 -16.94
C ASP A 192 3.66 -11.12 -17.87
N LEU A 193 4.82 -10.66 -17.39
CA LEU A 193 5.72 -9.78 -18.15
C LEU A 193 6.28 -10.48 -19.39
N ALA A 194 6.53 -11.79 -19.33
CA ALA A 194 6.99 -12.55 -20.49
C ALA A 194 5.99 -12.56 -21.65
N GLY A 195 4.70 -12.36 -21.36
CA GLY A 195 3.65 -12.24 -22.38
C GLY A 195 3.69 -10.91 -23.17
N ILE A 196 4.37 -9.89 -22.67
CA ILE A 196 4.38 -8.54 -23.26
C ILE A 196 5.78 -7.98 -23.53
N CYS A 197 6.78 -8.39 -22.76
CA CYS A 197 8.17 -7.96 -22.89
C CYS A 197 8.95 -8.86 -23.87
N SER A 198 10.00 -8.30 -24.49
CA SER A 198 10.87 -9.07 -25.36
C SER A 198 11.76 -10.05 -24.59
N LYS A 199 12.15 -9.68 -23.38
CA LYS A 199 12.97 -10.50 -22.50
C LYS A 199 12.65 -10.21 -21.03
N VAL A 200 12.60 -11.22 -20.19
CA VAL A 200 12.48 -11.13 -18.73
C VAL A 200 13.64 -11.83 -18.07
N THR A 201 14.33 -11.16 -17.15
CA THR A 201 15.42 -11.77 -16.37
C THR A 201 15.02 -11.78 -14.90
N VAL A 202 14.94 -12.96 -14.30
CA VAL A 202 14.61 -13.13 -12.89
C VAL A 202 15.89 -13.24 -12.07
N PHE A 203 16.00 -12.41 -11.03
CA PHE A 203 17.09 -12.49 -10.04
C PHE A 203 16.52 -12.89 -8.68
N GLU A 204 17.00 -14.01 -8.16
CA GLU A 204 16.64 -14.50 -6.82
C GLU A 204 17.87 -14.51 -5.92
N PHE A 205 17.70 -13.91 -4.73
CA PHE A 205 18.76 -13.83 -3.72
C PHE A 205 19.15 -15.19 -3.14
N MET A 206 18.17 -16.08 -2.95
CA MET A 206 18.39 -17.43 -2.44
C MET A 206 19.03 -18.30 -3.51
N ASP A 207 19.48 -19.49 -3.12
CA ASP A 207 20.08 -20.48 -4.04
C ASP A 207 19.07 -21.30 -4.84
N GLU A 208 17.78 -21.13 -4.56
CA GLU A 208 16.65 -21.74 -5.26
C GLU A 208 15.43 -20.83 -5.29
N LEU A 209 14.55 -21.04 -6.26
CA LEU A 209 13.24 -20.39 -6.30
C LEU A 209 12.34 -20.97 -5.19
N LYS A 210 11.59 -20.09 -4.52
CA LYS A 210 10.65 -20.48 -3.46
C LYS A 210 9.18 -20.52 -3.93
N ALA A 211 8.94 -20.27 -5.21
CA ALA A 211 7.61 -20.37 -5.79
C ALA A 211 7.14 -21.83 -5.89
N ASP A 212 5.83 -22.01 -5.99
CA ASP A 212 5.21 -23.32 -6.21
C ASP A 212 5.72 -23.97 -7.49
N SER A 213 5.86 -25.28 -7.49
CA SER A 213 6.43 -26.05 -8.62
C SER A 213 5.71 -25.80 -9.94
N VAL A 214 4.38 -25.67 -9.91
CA VAL A 214 3.56 -25.38 -11.10
C VAL A 214 3.95 -24.05 -11.75
N LEU A 215 4.21 -23.03 -10.95
CA LEU A 215 4.66 -21.70 -11.42
C LEU A 215 6.09 -21.80 -11.99
N GLN A 216 6.98 -22.51 -11.30
CA GLN A 216 8.34 -22.71 -11.77
C GLN A 216 8.38 -23.46 -13.11
N ASP A 217 7.56 -24.52 -13.28
CA ASP A 217 7.50 -25.28 -14.52
C ASP A 217 6.92 -24.44 -15.66
N ARG A 218 5.91 -23.62 -15.38
CA ARG A 218 5.39 -22.66 -16.35
C ARG A 218 6.47 -21.66 -16.77
N LEU A 219 7.20 -21.08 -15.81
CA LEU A 219 8.28 -20.12 -16.08
C LEU A 219 9.35 -20.73 -16.99
N LYS A 220 9.83 -21.96 -16.69
CA LYS A 220 10.85 -22.70 -17.48
C LYS A 220 10.42 -22.95 -18.92
N SER A 221 9.12 -23.02 -19.21
CA SER A 221 8.58 -23.22 -20.56
C SER A 221 8.61 -21.96 -21.43
N LEU A 222 8.94 -20.80 -20.87
CA LEU A 222 8.92 -19.52 -21.58
C LEU A 222 10.29 -19.23 -22.21
N PRO A 223 10.40 -19.12 -23.55
CA PRO A 223 11.68 -19.01 -24.24
C PRO A 223 12.39 -17.66 -24.04
N ASN A 224 11.67 -16.63 -23.60
CA ASN A 224 12.19 -15.29 -23.37
C ASN A 224 12.46 -14.98 -21.88
N VAL A 225 12.50 -16.01 -21.01
CA VAL A 225 12.77 -15.86 -19.58
C VAL A 225 14.11 -16.50 -19.22
N GLU A 226 14.96 -15.76 -18.52
CA GLU A 226 16.18 -16.28 -17.90
C GLU A 226 16.09 -16.14 -16.38
N VAL A 227 16.62 -17.13 -15.65
CA VAL A 227 16.58 -17.15 -14.18
C VAL A 227 17.99 -17.28 -13.62
N PHE A 228 18.33 -16.40 -12.69
CA PHE A 228 19.59 -16.41 -11.94
C PHE A 228 19.28 -16.45 -10.45
N VAL A 229 19.62 -17.56 -9.82
CA VAL A 229 19.58 -17.71 -8.35
C VAL A 229 20.90 -17.27 -7.73
N SER A 230 20.98 -17.20 -6.41
CA SER A 230 22.15 -16.70 -5.67
C SER A 230 22.60 -15.31 -6.15
N SER A 231 21.67 -14.49 -6.62
CA SER A 231 21.94 -13.21 -7.28
C SER A 231 21.42 -12.04 -6.44
N GLN A 232 22.32 -11.19 -5.99
CA GLN A 232 22.00 -9.99 -5.23
C GLN A 232 22.03 -8.76 -6.13
N THR A 233 20.94 -8.03 -6.20
CA THR A 233 20.96 -6.68 -6.77
C THR A 233 21.63 -5.74 -5.78
N THR A 234 22.71 -5.07 -6.19
CA THR A 234 23.50 -4.18 -5.33
C THR A 234 23.36 -2.71 -5.70
N GLU A 235 22.93 -2.39 -6.92
CA GLU A 235 22.75 -1.01 -7.37
C GLU A 235 21.76 -0.96 -8.54
N VAL A 236 20.98 0.11 -8.57
CA VAL A 236 20.14 0.52 -9.72
C VAL A 236 20.85 1.68 -10.41
N ILE A 237 21.17 1.51 -11.69
CA ILE A 237 21.95 2.47 -12.48
C ILE A 237 21.05 3.09 -13.54
N GLY A 238 21.15 4.40 -13.73
CA GLY A 238 20.43 5.11 -14.76
C GLY A 238 21.23 6.29 -15.31
N ASN A 239 20.60 7.00 -16.24
CA ASN A 239 21.21 8.13 -16.95
C ASN A 239 20.73 9.51 -16.46
N GLY A 240 20.08 9.55 -15.28
CA GLY A 240 19.46 10.76 -14.72
C GLY A 240 17.99 10.93 -15.13
N ASP A 241 17.58 10.40 -16.28
CA ASP A 241 16.20 10.40 -16.76
C ASP A 241 15.49 9.09 -16.36
N LYS A 242 16.09 7.95 -16.67
CA LYS A 242 15.53 6.62 -16.40
C LYS A 242 16.62 5.60 -16.05
N LEU A 243 16.17 4.47 -15.49
CA LEU A 243 16.98 3.28 -15.28
C LEU A 243 17.53 2.76 -16.63
N THR A 244 18.77 2.29 -16.63
CA THR A 244 19.45 1.70 -17.81
C THR A 244 20.13 0.36 -17.52
N ALA A 245 20.46 0.07 -16.26
CA ALA A 245 21.10 -1.18 -15.87
C ALA A 245 20.90 -1.50 -14.39
N LEU A 246 21.13 -2.76 -14.03
CA LEU A 246 21.31 -3.23 -12.65
C LEU A 246 22.75 -3.73 -12.46
N ARG A 247 23.33 -3.49 -11.29
CA ARG A 247 24.51 -4.20 -10.82
C ARG A 247 24.04 -5.43 -10.04
N ILE A 248 24.48 -6.57 -10.49
CA ILE A 248 24.17 -7.88 -9.91
C ILE A 248 25.44 -8.55 -9.42
N LYS A 249 25.45 -8.96 -8.17
CA LYS A 249 26.51 -9.75 -7.55
C LYS A 249 26.09 -11.20 -7.45
N ASP A 250 26.89 -12.12 -7.97
CA ASP A 250 26.76 -13.54 -7.70
C ASP A 250 27.25 -13.83 -6.27
N ARG A 251 26.38 -14.36 -5.44
CA ARG A 251 26.67 -14.59 -4.00
C ARG A 251 27.57 -15.80 -3.75
N LYS A 252 27.80 -16.64 -4.76
CA LYS A 252 28.68 -17.82 -4.66
C LYS A 252 30.11 -17.48 -5.10
N THR A 253 30.23 -16.74 -6.18
CA THR A 253 31.55 -16.40 -6.76
C THR A 253 32.02 -15.00 -6.33
N GLU A 254 31.16 -14.20 -5.76
CA GLU A 254 31.38 -12.79 -5.41
C GLU A 254 31.60 -11.87 -6.64
N GLU A 255 31.45 -12.41 -7.85
CA GLU A 255 31.61 -11.66 -9.09
C GLU A 255 30.44 -10.69 -9.30
N GLU A 256 30.76 -9.48 -9.77
CA GLU A 256 29.76 -8.48 -10.14
C GLU A 256 29.66 -8.35 -11.65
N ARG A 257 28.43 -8.13 -12.13
CA ARG A 257 28.15 -7.82 -13.53
C ARG A 257 27.10 -6.73 -13.66
N LEU A 258 27.19 -5.99 -14.76
CA LEU A 258 26.14 -5.08 -15.19
C LEU A 258 25.17 -5.82 -16.12
N VAL A 259 23.88 -5.60 -15.90
CA VAL A 259 22.82 -6.13 -16.76
C VAL A 259 22.03 -4.94 -17.29
N GLU A 260 22.24 -4.66 -18.59
CA GLU A 260 21.48 -3.59 -19.28
C GLU A 260 20.02 -4.03 -19.48
N LEU A 261 19.09 -3.14 -19.13
CA LEU A 261 17.65 -3.39 -19.23
C LEU A 261 16.86 -2.06 -19.13
N ASP A 262 15.58 -2.11 -19.49
CA ASP A 262 14.71 -0.93 -19.53
C ASP A 262 13.91 -0.72 -18.26
N GLY A 263 13.78 -1.75 -17.40
CA GLY A 263 13.03 -1.66 -16.17
C GLY A 263 13.22 -2.83 -15.23
N VAL A 264 12.97 -2.63 -13.95
CA VAL A 264 13.00 -3.67 -12.91
C VAL A 264 11.72 -3.67 -12.09
N PHE A 265 11.14 -4.85 -11.92
CA PHE A 265 10.00 -5.11 -11.06
C PHE A 265 10.48 -5.73 -9.75
N VAL A 266 10.38 -4.99 -8.65
CA VAL A 266 10.83 -5.45 -7.33
C VAL A 266 9.70 -6.24 -6.66
N GLN A 267 9.87 -7.56 -6.57
CA GLN A 267 8.87 -8.53 -6.10
C GLN A 267 9.36 -9.33 -4.87
N ILE A 268 9.98 -8.63 -3.92
CA ILE A 268 10.51 -9.22 -2.68
C ILE A 268 9.53 -9.17 -1.51
N GLY A 269 8.27 -8.94 -1.82
CA GLY A 269 7.13 -9.01 -0.91
C GLY A 269 6.44 -7.68 -0.68
N LEU A 270 5.21 -7.81 -0.21
CA LEU A 270 4.35 -6.73 0.25
C LEU A 270 4.20 -6.87 1.77
N SER A 271 4.26 -5.77 2.50
CA SER A 271 4.06 -5.74 3.95
C SER A 271 2.77 -5.00 4.25
N ALA A 272 1.80 -5.69 4.81
CA ALA A 272 0.58 -5.05 5.28
C ALA A 272 0.88 -4.04 6.40
N ASN A 273 0.29 -2.85 6.34
CA ASN A 273 0.44 -1.81 7.36
C ASN A 273 -0.50 -2.09 8.55
N SER A 274 -0.34 -3.26 9.15
CA SER A 274 -1.20 -3.82 10.19
C SER A 274 -0.57 -3.87 11.58
N SER A 275 0.68 -3.43 11.74
CA SER A 275 1.46 -3.63 12.98
C SER A 275 0.74 -3.14 14.24
N VAL A 276 0.05 -2.00 14.15
CA VAL A 276 -0.70 -1.39 15.27
C VAL A 276 -1.93 -2.20 15.67
N PHE A 277 -2.42 -3.06 14.80
CA PHE A 277 -3.68 -3.80 14.97
C PHE A 277 -3.47 -5.28 15.32
N ARG A 278 -2.23 -5.81 15.26
CA ARG A 278 -1.91 -7.23 15.39
C ARG A 278 -2.33 -7.86 16.73
N ASP A 279 -2.31 -7.08 17.80
CA ASP A 279 -2.71 -7.56 19.12
C ASP A 279 -4.23 -7.54 19.33
N ILE A 280 -4.99 -7.03 18.33
CA ILE A 280 -6.44 -6.82 18.43
C ILE A 280 -7.17 -7.72 17.43
N VAL A 281 -6.70 -7.80 16.19
CA VAL A 281 -7.32 -8.58 15.12
C VAL A 281 -6.41 -9.69 14.62
N GLU A 282 -6.99 -10.78 14.15
CA GLU A 282 -6.25 -11.87 13.56
C GLU A 282 -5.60 -11.47 12.25
N THR A 283 -4.33 -11.88 12.09
CA THR A 283 -3.56 -11.69 10.87
C THR A 283 -2.99 -13.01 10.40
N ASN A 284 -2.80 -13.14 9.08
CA ASN A 284 -2.06 -14.27 8.51
C ASN A 284 -0.54 -14.11 8.72
N ARG A 285 0.24 -15.11 8.29
CA ARG A 285 1.71 -15.09 8.42
C ARG A 285 2.38 -13.88 7.74
N PRO A 286 1.97 -13.38 6.56
CA PRO A 286 2.46 -12.13 5.97
C PRO A 286 2.05 -10.86 6.72
N GLY A 287 1.10 -10.93 7.65
CA GLY A 287 0.61 -9.82 8.45
C GLY A 287 -0.65 -9.15 7.88
N GLU A 288 -1.29 -9.73 6.87
CA GLU A 288 -2.56 -9.22 6.37
C GLU A 288 -3.69 -9.52 7.36
N ILE A 289 -4.58 -8.56 7.57
CA ILE A 289 -5.74 -8.73 8.46
C ILE A 289 -6.75 -9.70 7.83
N MET A 290 -7.10 -10.74 8.57
CA MET A 290 -8.06 -11.74 8.13
C MET A 290 -9.48 -11.16 8.13
N ILE A 291 -10.19 -11.29 7.01
CA ILE A 291 -11.56 -10.80 6.84
C ILE A 291 -12.47 -11.86 6.24
N ASP A 292 -13.76 -11.73 6.55
CA ASP A 292 -14.81 -12.48 5.87
C ASP A 292 -15.26 -11.81 4.55
N ALA A 293 -16.24 -12.39 3.87
CA ALA A 293 -16.80 -11.85 2.62
C ALA A 293 -17.45 -10.47 2.79
N HIS A 294 -17.71 -10.04 4.02
CA HIS A 294 -18.28 -8.75 4.39
C HIS A 294 -17.26 -7.76 4.94
N CYS A 295 -15.97 -8.03 4.81
CA CYS A 295 -14.87 -7.24 5.37
C CYS A 295 -14.85 -7.17 6.92
N ARG A 296 -15.56 -8.08 7.62
CA ARG A 296 -15.52 -8.19 9.08
C ARG A 296 -14.24 -8.92 9.51
N THR A 297 -13.62 -8.43 10.57
CA THR A 297 -12.55 -9.15 11.26
C THR A 297 -13.14 -10.11 12.32
N ASN A 298 -12.28 -10.83 13.03
CA ASN A 298 -12.68 -11.64 14.19
C ASN A 298 -13.19 -10.80 15.39
N VAL A 299 -13.07 -9.47 15.35
CA VAL A 299 -13.51 -8.56 16.42
C VAL A 299 -14.71 -7.75 15.96
N THR A 300 -15.83 -7.90 16.68
CA THR A 300 -17.08 -7.19 16.40
C THR A 300 -16.87 -5.68 16.36
N GLY A 301 -17.30 -5.03 15.28
CA GLY A 301 -17.17 -3.59 15.05
C GLY A 301 -15.81 -3.18 14.54
N ILE A 302 -14.91 -4.13 14.20
CA ILE A 302 -13.68 -3.86 13.47
C ILE A 302 -13.76 -4.53 12.09
N TYR A 303 -13.52 -3.73 11.07
CA TYR A 303 -13.54 -4.12 9.66
C TYR A 303 -12.17 -3.79 9.04
N ALA A 304 -11.79 -4.51 7.99
CA ALA A 304 -10.60 -4.16 7.22
C ALA A 304 -10.87 -4.22 5.72
N ALA A 305 -10.23 -3.33 4.96
CA ALA A 305 -10.49 -3.20 3.54
C ALA A 305 -9.22 -2.78 2.75
N GLY A 306 -9.12 -3.26 1.53
CA GLY A 306 -8.00 -3.01 0.64
C GLY A 306 -6.74 -3.80 1.03
N ASP A 307 -5.58 -3.31 0.63
CA ASP A 307 -4.34 -4.06 0.63
C ASP A 307 -3.84 -4.52 2.01
N VAL A 308 -4.34 -3.92 3.09
CA VAL A 308 -4.04 -4.35 4.47
C VAL A 308 -4.68 -5.68 4.83
N SER A 309 -5.72 -6.09 4.12
CA SER A 309 -6.54 -7.28 4.41
C SER A 309 -6.15 -8.47 3.52
N THR A 310 -6.75 -9.62 3.81
CA THR A 310 -6.60 -10.85 3.00
C THR A 310 -7.38 -10.83 1.68
N VAL A 311 -7.87 -9.66 1.24
CA VAL A 311 -8.51 -9.54 -0.08
C VAL A 311 -7.50 -9.93 -1.17
N PRO A 312 -7.86 -10.83 -2.10
CA PRO A 312 -7.00 -11.14 -3.24
C PRO A 312 -6.91 -9.96 -4.21
N TYR A 313 -5.80 -9.90 -4.97
CA TYR A 313 -5.55 -8.88 -6.01
C TYR A 313 -5.54 -7.44 -5.48
N LYS A 314 -4.37 -6.97 -5.10
CA LYS A 314 -4.15 -5.63 -4.55
C LYS A 314 -4.23 -4.58 -5.68
N GLN A 315 -5.46 -4.11 -5.96
CA GLN A 315 -5.77 -3.17 -7.04
C GLN A 315 -6.61 -2.00 -6.52
N ILE A 316 -6.47 -0.82 -7.14
CA ILE A 316 -7.21 0.40 -6.75
C ILE A 316 -8.73 0.16 -6.77
N ILE A 317 -9.24 -0.42 -7.85
CA ILE A 317 -10.68 -0.67 -8.01
C ILE A 317 -11.21 -1.67 -6.97
N ILE A 318 -10.43 -2.70 -6.63
CA ILE A 318 -10.79 -3.68 -5.60
C ILE A 318 -10.79 -2.99 -4.24
N SER A 319 -9.76 -2.21 -3.92
CA SER A 319 -9.68 -1.46 -2.67
C SER A 319 -10.85 -0.49 -2.50
N MET A 320 -11.28 0.21 -3.56
CA MET A 320 -12.49 1.06 -3.54
C MET A 320 -13.75 0.24 -3.23
N GLY A 321 -13.92 -0.92 -3.86
CA GLY A 321 -15.05 -1.82 -3.64
C GLY A 321 -15.07 -2.39 -2.22
N GLU A 322 -13.91 -2.82 -1.72
CA GLU A 322 -13.77 -3.33 -0.35
C GLU A 322 -14.08 -2.24 0.70
N GLY A 323 -13.61 -1.01 0.49
CA GLY A 323 -13.93 0.11 1.38
C GLY A 323 -15.44 0.40 1.46
N ALA A 324 -16.12 0.41 0.31
CA ALA A 324 -17.57 0.54 0.25
C ALA A 324 -18.28 -0.61 0.98
N LYS A 325 -17.81 -1.85 0.77
CA LYS A 325 -18.37 -3.05 1.42
C LYS A 325 -18.20 -3.01 2.94
N ALA A 326 -17.01 -2.62 3.44
CA ALA A 326 -16.76 -2.48 4.87
C ALA A 326 -17.70 -1.45 5.52
N ALA A 327 -17.89 -0.29 4.88
CA ALA A 327 -18.81 0.74 5.34
C ALA A 327 -20.26 0.27 5.38
N LEU A 328 -20.72 -0.44 4.35
CA LEU A 328 -22.07 -1.01 4.29
C LEU A 328 -22.27 -2.10 5.36
N SER A 329 -21.25 -2.93 5.60
CA SER A 329 -21.29 -3.95 6.65
C SER A 329 -21.36 -3.33 8.05
N ALA A 330 -20.58 -2.26 8.30
CA ALA A 330 -20.63 -1.52 9.56
C ALA A 330 -22.01 -0.88 9.79
N PHE A 331 -22.62 -0.32 8.74
CA PHE A 331 -23.97 0.22 8.82
C PHE A 331 -25.02 -0.86 9.09
N ASP A 332 -24.93 -2.00 8.41
CA ASP A 332 -25.85 -3.13 8.62
C ASP A 332 -25.76 -3.68 10.04
N ASP A 333 -24.54 -3.85 10.56
CA ASP A 333 -24.31 -4.31 11.94
C ASP A 333 -24.87 -3.31 12.98
N ARG A 334 -24.75 -2.00 12.70
CA ARG A 334 -25.35 -0.96 13.54
C ARG A 334 -26.89 -1.05 13.54
N VAL A 335 -27.50 -1.17 12.38
CA VAL A 335 -28.99 -1.29 12.26
C VAL A 335 -29.50 -2.53 12.96
N ARG A 336 -28.74 -3.61 12.97
CA ARG A 336 -29.08 -4.86 13.68
C ARG A 336 -28.75 -4.83 15.17
N GLY A 337 -28.17 -3.76 15.70
CA GLY A 337 -27.78 -3.64 17.12
C GLY A 337 -26.60 -4.50 17.54
N ILE A 338 -25.79 -4.97 16.58
CA ILE A 338 -24.59 -5.75 16.84
C ILE A 338 -23.48 -4.84 17.42
N ILE A 339 -23.37 -3.62 16.89
CA ILE A 339 -22.44 -2.58 17.35
C ILE A 339 -23.17 -1.33 17.81
#